data_908a9e05592f431f33b9087e0363d0eb
#
_entry.id   908a9e05592f431f33b9087e0363d0eb
#
_cell.length_a   1.000
_cell.length_b   1.000
_cell.length_c   1.000
_cell.angle_alpha   90.00
_cell.angle_beta   90.00
_cell.angle_gamma   90.00
#
_symmetry.space_group_name_H-M   'P 1'
#
loop_
_entity.id
_entity.type
_entity.pdbx_description
1 polymer ?
#
loop_
_entity_poly.entity_id
_entity_poly.type
_entity_poly.pdbx_seq_one_letter_code
_entity_poly.pdbx_strand_id
1 'polypeptide(L)'
;MNDVFLITGGYGHLGSNLVQLLLSAKKKVRIFDRAGRACISAPKGLLETVTGDIRNKQDLECLFDGLQGCNVFVIHCAGIVSIASKEDKIVRDVNVNGTKNIVDLCLKHRVERLVYVSSVHALPEKRKGETITEVSSFDSDNVVELY
;
A
#
# COMPACT_ATOMS: atom_id res chain seq x y z
N MET A 1 -2.48 6.44 -23.65
CA MET A 1 -1.86 5.40 -22.82
C MET A 1 -2.91 4.86 -21.87
N ASN A 2 -2.83 3.59 -21.48
CA ASN A 2 -3.80 2.98 -20.58
C ASN A 2 -3.33 3.16 -19.13
N ASP A 3 -4.13 3.83 -18.32
CA ASP A 3 -3.86 3.95 -16.88
C ASP A 3 -4.15 2.63 -16.17
N VAL A 4 -3.24 2.15 -15.34
CA VAL A 4 -3.41 0.96 -14.51
C VAL A 4 -3.06 1.31 -13.06
N PHE A 5 -3.96 0.96 -12.16
CA PHE A 5 -3.82 1.20 -10.73
C PHE A 5 -3.46 -0.10 -10.02
N LEU A 6 -2.28 -0.17 -9.42
CA LEU A 6 -1.81 -1.28 -8.61
C LEU A 6 -2.10 -0.97 -7.15
N ILE A 7 -2.83 -1.84 -6.46
CA ILE A 7 -3.21 -1.62 -5.06
C ILE A 7 -2.72 -2.77 -4.22
N THR A 8 -1.78 -2.52 -3.32
CA THR A 8 -1.40 -3.50 -2.31
C THR A 8 -2.34 -3.43 -1.11
N GLY A 9 -2.66 -4.55 -0.51
CA GLY A 9 -3.67 -4.60 0.54
C GLY A 9 -5.09 -4.32 0.03
N GLY A 10 -5.36 -4.68 -1.23
CA GLY A 10 -6.61 -4.34 -1.92
C GLY A 10 -7.86 -5.02 -1.35
N TYR A 11 -7.70 -6.04 -0.51
CA TYR A 11 -8.79 -6.67 0.22
C TYR A 11 -8.93 -6.17 1.66
N GLY A 12 -8.07 -5.27 2.10
CA GLY A 12 -8.17 -4.57 3.38
C GLY A 12 -9.30 -3.54 3.40
N HIS A 13 -9.55 -2.95 4.57
CA HIS A 13 -10.64 -2.00 4.76
C HIS A 13 -10.54 -0.80 3.80
N LEU A 14 -9.41 -0.11 3.77
CA LEU A 14 -9.21 1.03 2.87
C LEU A 14 -9.05 0.58 1.42
N GLY A 15 -8.21 -0.45 1.18
CA GLY A 15 -7.91 -0.93 -0.16
C GLY A 15 -9.15 -1.36 -0.93
N SER A 16 -10.07 -2.09 -0.31
CA SER A 16 -11.30 -2.56 -0.98
C SER A 16 -12.22 -1.41 -1.40
N ASN A 17 -12.31 -0.35 -0.59
CA ASN A 17 -13.07 0.85 -0.94
C ASN A 17 -12.43 1.60 -2.12
N LEU A 18 -11.10 1.73 -2.12
CA LEU A 18 -10.37 2.34 -3.24
C LEU A 18 -10.53 1.54 -4.54
N VAL A 19 -10.45 0.20 -4.45
CA VAL A 19 -10.70 -0.68 -5.60
C VAL A 19 -12.10 -0.45 -6.18
N GLN A 20 -13.14 -0.44 -5.34
CA GLN A 20 -14.51 -0.20 -5.79
C GLN A 20 -14.68 1.19 -6.44
N LEU A 21 -14.08 2.23 -5.84
CA LEU A 21 -14.12 3.59 -6.38
C LEU A 21 -13.49 3.66 -7.77
N LEU A 22 -12.31 3.07 -7.94
CA LEU A 22 -11.60 3.04 -9.22
C LEU A 22 -12.34 2.23 -10.28
N LEU A 23 -12.92 1.08 -9.91
CA LEU A 23 -13.74 0.28 -10.81
C LEU A 23 -15.01 1.02 -11.24
N SER A 24 -15.66 1.76 -10.33
CA SER A 24 -16.81 2.61 -10.64
C SER A 24 -16.44 3.72 -11.62
N ALA A 25 -15.22 4.22 -11.53
CA ALA A 25 -14.65 5.18 -12.49
C ALA A 25 -14.11 4.50 -13.77
N LYS A 26 -14.40 3.21 -13.99
CA LYS A 26 -13.95 2.41 -15.15
C LYS A 26 -12.42 2.38 -15.32
N LYS A 27 -11.69 2.49 -14.23
CA LYS A 27 -10.23 2.37 -14.24
C LYS A 27 -9.82 0.90 -14.14
N LYS A 28 -8.69 0.56 -14.77
CA LYS A 28 -8.08 -0.77 -14.67
C LYS A 28 -7.36 -0.89 -13.34
N VAL A 29 -7.68 -1.93 -12.58
CA VAL A 29 -7.12 -2.15 -11.24
C VAL A 29 -6.48 -3.53 -11.18
N ARG A 30 -5.30 -3.59 -10.58
CA ARG A 30 -4.65 -4.85 -10.21
C ARG A 30 -4.38 -4.84 -8.71
N ILE A 31 -4.98 -5.80 -8.01
CA ILE A 31 -4.81 -5.99 -6.57
C ILE A 31 -3.60 -6.88 -6.32
N PHE A 32 -2.80 -6.52 -5.30
CA PHE A 32 -1.84 -7.41 -4.68
C PHE A 32 -2.21 -7.60 -3.20
N ASP A 33 -2.44 -8.84 -2.81
CA ASP A 33 -2.76 -9.16 -1.42
C ASP A 33 -2.32 -10.60 -1.10
N ARG A 34 -2.26 -10.92 0.19
CA ARG A 34 -2.19 -12.32 0.62
C ARG A 34 -3.50 -12.99 0.24
N ALA A 35 -3.68 -14.27 0.35
CA ALA A 35 -4.86 -15.01 -0.13
C ALA A 35 -6.18 -14.24 -0.09
N GLY A 36 -6.87 -14.19 -1.21
CA GLY A 36 -8.07 -13.38 -1.42
C GLY A 36 -9.20 -13.73 -0.46
N ARG A 37 -9.76 -12.70 0.17
CA ARG A 37 -10.87 -12.83 1.12
C ARG A 37 -12.21 -12.32 0.59
N ALA A 38 -12.23 -11.57 -0.47
CA ALA A 38 -13.45 -10.97 -0.97
C ALA A 38 -13.61 -11.15 -2.47
N CYS A 39 -14.78 -11.60 -2.91
CA CYS A 39 -15.18 -11.44 -4.30
C CYS A 39 -15.58 -9.98 -4.52
N ILE A 40 -14.67 -9.20 -5.10
CA ILE A 40 -15.03 -7.89 -5.60
C ILE A 40 -15.61 -8.08 -6.99
N SER A 41 -16.88 -7.74 -7.15
CA SER A 41 -17.53 -7.77 -8.46
C SER A 41 -16.98 -6.67 -9.34
N ALA A 42 -16.52 -7.02 -10.52
CA ALA A 42 -15.93 -6.06 -11.45
C ALA A 42 -16.36 -6.36 -12.90
N PRO A 43 -16.47 -5.34 -13.73
CA PRO A 43 -16.62 -5.53 -15.16
C PRO A 43 -15.44 -6.34 -15.73
N LYS A 44 -15.72 -7.18 -16.73
CA LYS A 44 -14.70 -8.03 -17.36
C LYS A 44 -13.50 -7.22 -17.83
N GLY A 45 -12.31 -7.62 -17.41
CA GLY A 45 -11.05 -7.03 -17.83
C GLY A 45 -10.63 -5.75 -17.08
N LEU A 46 -11.42 -5.28 -16.10
CA LEU A 46 -11.04 -4.13 -15.27
C LEU A 46 -10.35 -4.50 -13.97
N LEU A 47 -10.50 -5.74 -13.48
CA LEU A 47 -9.88 -6.19 -12.24
C LEU A 47 -9.02 -7.43 -12.49
N GLU A 48 -7.81 -7.35 -12.01
CA GLU A 48 -6.86 -8.47 -11.92
C GLU A 48 -6.41 -8.62 -10.45
N THR A 49 -6.05 -9.83 -10.06
CA THR A 49 -5.54 -10.11 -8.71
C THR A 49 -4.25 -10.91 -8.80
N VAL A 50 -3.25 -10.45 -8.08
CA VAL A 50 -1.97 -11.14 -7.86
C VAL A 50 -1.91 -11.47 -6.36
N THR A 51 -1.69 -12.74 -6.05
CA THR A 51 -1.56 -13.20 -4.66
C THR A 51 -0.08 -13.31 -4.31
N GLY A 52 0.31 -12.75 -3.16
CA GLY A 52 1.70 -12.80 -2.70
C GLY A 52 1.91 -12.08 -1.37
N ASP A 53 3.15 -12.06 -0.92
CA ASP A 53 3.58 -11.37 0.30
C ASP A 53 4.49 -10.19 -0.06
N ILE A 54 4.19 -8.99 0.45
CA ILE A 54 5.00 -7.79 0.16
C ILE A 54 6.45 -7.90 0.66
N ARG A 55 6.73 -8.81 1.57
CA ARG A 55 8.08 -9.14 2.04
C ARG A 55 8.88 -9.91 0.99
N ASN A 56 8.19 -10.61 0.09
CA ASN A 56 8.79 -11.39 -0.99
C ASN A 56 8.86 -10.55 -2.28
N LYS A 57 10.06 -10.15 -2.64
CA LYS A 57 10.30 -9.31 -3.82
C LYS A 57 9.93 -10.01 -5.14
N GLN A 58 10.02 -11.34 -5.19
CA GLN A 58 9.65 -12.12 -6.37
C GLN A 58 8.13 -12.13 -6.58
N ASP A 59 7.35 -12.27 -5.49
CA ASP A 59 5.90 -12.19 -5.58
C ASP A 59 5.47 -10.80 -6.07
N LEU A 60 6.14 -9.75 -5.59
CA LEU A 60 5.86 -8.37 -5.97
C LEU A 60 6.22 -8.06 -7.44
N GLU A 61 7.22 -8.70 -8.03
CA GLU A 61 7.53 -8.52 -9.46
C GLU A 61 6.33 -8.89 -10.32
N CYS A 62 5.59 -9.95 -9.99
CA CYS A 62 4.39 -10.35 -10.73
C CYS A 62 3.30 -9.27 -10.76
N LEU A 63 3.31 -8.34 -9.80
CA LEU A 63 2.38 -7.21 -9.80
C LEU A 63 2.60 -6.28 -11.00
N PHE A 64 3.83 -6.19 -11.50
CA PHE A 64 4.21 -5.30 -12.61
C PHE A 64 4.25 -6.00 -13.97
N ASP A 65 4.00 -7.31 -14.03
CA ASP A 65 4.07 -8.08 -15.27
C ASP A 65 3.07 -7.59 -16.32
N GLY A 66 3.52 -7.51 -17.57
CA GLY A 66 2.68 -7.17 -18.72
C GLY A 66 2.18 -5.72 -18.76
N LEU A 67 2.80 -4.81 -17.99
CA LEU A 67 2.39 -3.40 -17.94
C LEU A 67 3.25 -2.46 -18.81
N GLN A 68 4.07 -3.01 -19.70
CA GLN A 68 4.89 -2.22 -20.62
C GLN A 68 3.99 -1.30 -21.46
N GLY A 69 4.32 -0.01 -21.49
CA GLY A 69 3.54 0.99 -22.24
C GLY A 69 2.26 1.46 -21.56
N CYS A 70 2.01 1.05 -20.32
CA CYS A 70 0.94 1.60 -19.47
C CYS A 70 1.46 2.73 -18.59
N ASN A 71 0.58 3.67 -18.22
CA ASN A 71 0.80 4.58 -17.11
C ASN A 71 0.46 3.84 -15.81
N VAL A 72 1.43 3.57 -14.98
CA VAL A 72 1.25 2.79 -13.75
C VAL A 72 1.19 3.71 -12.55
N PHE A 73 0.13 3.58 -11.77
CA PHE A 73 -0.06 4.26 -10.48
C PHE A 73 -0.11 3.22 -9.38
N VAL A 74 0.67 3.40 -8.32
CA VAL A 74 0.71 2.46 -7.19
C VAL A 74 0.08 3.12 -5.96
N ILE A 75 -0.86 2.42 -5.31
CA ILE A 75 -1.43 2.82 -4.02
C ILE A 75 -1.08 1.72 -3.02
N HIS A 76 -0.19 2.04 -2.09
CA HIS A 76 0.30 1.09 -1.11
C HIS A 76 -0.50 1.22 0.19
N CYS A 77 -1.44 0.28 0.38
CA CYS A 77 -2.30 0.19 1.57
C CYS A 77 -1.97 -1.03 2.44
N ALA A 78 -1.09 -1.93 1.97
CA ALA A 78 -0.72 -3.10 2.75
C ALA A 78 0.11 -2.68 3.96
N GLY A 79 -0.30 -3.16 5.12
CA GLY A 79 0.38 -2.93 6.39
C GLY A 79 -0.29 -3.71 7.50
N ILE A 80 0.39 -3.85 8.61
CA ILE A 80 -0.14 -4.44 9.84
C ILE A 80 -0.27 -3.34 10.88
N VAL A 81 -1.48 -3.17 11.41
CA VAL A 81 -1.72 -2.32 12.58
C VAL A 81 -1.52 -3.16 13.84
N SER A 82 -0.65 -2.73 14.73
CA SER A 82 -0.39 -3.39 16.01
C SER A 82 -0.46 -2.35 17.13
N ILE A 83 -1.19 -2.69 18.19
CA ILE A 83 -1.26 -1.91 19.44
C ILE A 83 -0.35 -2.50 20.52
N ALA A 84 0.52 -3.43 20.16
CA ALA A 84 1.42 -4.09 21.11
C ALA A 84 2.53 -3.12 21.54
N SER A 85 2.78 -3.06 22.85
CA SER A 85 3.84 -2.23 23.45
C SER A 85 5.27 -2.74 23.21
N LYS A 86 5.42 -3.88 22.53
CA LYS A 86 6.72 -4.44 22.14
C LYS A 86 6.84 -4.52 20.64
N GLU A 87 8.03 -4.24 20.14
CA GLU A 87 8.36 -4.38 18.72
C GLU A 87 8.06 -5.82 18.25
N ASP A 88 7.14 -5.96 17.30
CA ASP A 88 6.87 -7.21 16.61
C ASP A 88 7.69 -7.24 15.33
N LYS A 89 8.60 -8.20 15.24
CA LYS A 89 9.44 -8.40 14.06
C LYS A 89 8.63 -8.56 12.79
N ILE A 90 7.44 -9.18 12.87
CA ILE A 90 6.56 -9.38 11.71
C ILE A 90 5.98 -8.04 11.25
N VAL A 91 5.56 -7.19 12.19
CA VAL A 91 5.05 -5.84 11.90
C VAL A 91 6.13 -5.02 11.20
N ARG A 92 7.34 -5.00 11.76
CA ARG A 92 8.49 -4.32 11.15
C ARG A 92 8.81 -4.85 9.76
N ASP A 93 8.83 -6.16 9.60
CA ASP A 93 9.13 -6.80 8.30
C ASP A 93 8.11 -6.42 7.23
N VAL A 94 6.82 -6.40 7.58
CA VAL A 94 5.75 -6.01 6.66
C VAL A 94 5.79 -4.51 6.40
N ASN A 95 5.76 -3.68 7.45
CA ASN A 95 5.57 -2.24 7.30
C ASN A 95 6.83 -1.52 6.79
N VAL A 96 8.03 -1.99 7.16
CA VAL A 96 9.28 -1.35 6.74
C VAL A 96 9.87 -2.04 5.52
N ASN A 97 10.19 -3.34 5.61
CA ASN A 97 10.86 -4.05 4.52
C ASN A 97 9.91 -4.26 3.33
N GLY A 98 8.63 -4.55 3.59
CA GLY A 98 7.60 -4.63 2.55
C GLY A 98 7.43 -3.31 1.80
N THR A 99 7.31 -2.19 2.53
CA THR A 99 7.21 -0.85 1.92
C THR A 99 8.47 -0.52 1.12
N LYS A 100 9.65 -0.85 1.65
CA LYS A 100 10.91 -0.67 0.91
C LYS A 100 10.91 -1.45 -0.40
N ASN A 101 10.45 -2.69 -0.40
CA ASN A 101 10.34 -3.49 -1.63
C ASN A 101 9.42 -2.83 -2.67
N ILE A 102 8.27 -2.29 -2.24
CA ILE A 102 7.35 -1.55 -3.12
C ILE A 102 8.02 -0.32 -3.71
N VAL A 103 8.71 0.48 -2.90
CA VAL A 103 9.43 1.68 -3.36
C VAL A 103 10.50 1.31 -4.39
N ASP A 104 11.33 0.30 -4.09
CA ASP A 104 12.37 -0.19 -4.99
C ASP A 104 11.79 -0.59 -6.37
N LEU A 105 10.63 -1.31 -6.36
CA LEU A 105 9.99 -1.74 -7.61
C LEU A 105 9.32 -0.57 -8.34
N CYS A 106 8.73 0.38 -7.64
CA CYS A 106 8.20 1.60 -8.24
C CYS A 106 9.30 2.37 -8.99
N LEU A 107 10.49 2.48 -8.41
CA LEU A 107 11.65 3.10 -9.06
C LEU A 107 12.14 2.29 -10.26
N LYS A 108 12.26 0.95 -10.09
CA LYS A 108 12.69 0.04 -11.16
C LYS A 108 11.77 0.11 -12.38
N HIS A 109 10.45 0.07 -12.14
CA HIS A 109 9.44 0.09 -13.20
C HIS A 109 9.01 1.49 -13.63
N ARG A 110 9.62 2.55 -13.04
CA ARG A 110 9.35 3.96 -13.39
C ARG A 110 7.86 4.29 -13.38
N VAL A 111 7.18 3.95 -12.27
CA VAL A 111 5.76 4.26 -12.13
C VAL A 111 5.51 5.76 -12.14
N GLU A 112 4.36 6.18 -12.64
CA GLU A 112 3.97 7.60 -12.72
C GLU A 112 3.84 8.22 -11.32
N ARG A 113 3.31 7.44 -10.37
CA ARG A 113 3.12 7.91 -8.99
C ARG A 113 2.98 6.73 -8.03
N LEU A 114 3.61 6.89 -6.86
CA LEU A 114 3.35 6.07 -5.68
C LEU A 114 2.60 6.93 -4.65
N VAL A 115 1.47 6.42 -4.17
CA VAL A 115 0.76 6.93 -2.99
C VAL A 115 0.92 5.91 -1.87
N TYR A 116 1.56 6.31 -0.79
CA TYR A 116 1.71 5.48 0.41
C TYR A 116 0.72 5.91 1.49
N VAL A 117 -0.04 4.96 2.00
CA VAL A 117 -0.95 5.20 3.12
C VAL A 117 -0.17 5.04 4.41
N SER A 118 0.15 6.14 5.03
CA SER A 118 0.82 6.21 6.32
C SER A 118 -0.20 6.21 7.48
N SER A 119 0.24 6.53 8.68
CA SER A 119 -0.58 6.58 9.88
C SER A 119 -0.40 7.92 10.60
N VAL A 120 -1.39 8.33 11.37
CA VAL A 120 -1.26 9.46 12.30
C VAL A 120 -0.20 9.19 13.37
N HIS A 121 0.06 7.93 13.68
CA HIS A 121 1.11 7.52 14.62
C HIS A 121 2.54 7.70 14.06
N ALA A 122 2.69 8.03 12.80
CA ALA A 122 3.96 8.47 12.23
C ALA A 122 4.27 9.95 12.52
N LEU A 123 3.34 10.66 13.15
CA LEU A 123 3.53 12.04 13.60
C LEU A 123 3.95 12.06 15.08
N PRO A 124 4.85 12.98 15.48
CA PRO A 124 5.26 13.09 16.88
C PRO A 124 4.07 13.41 17.78
N GLU A 125 4.04 12.79 18.94
CA GLU A 125 3.04 13.10 19.95
C GLU A 125 3.19 14.54 20.46
N LYS A 126 2.06 15.13 20.81
CA LYS A 126 1.98 16.46 21.43
C LYS A 126 1.58 16.34 22.90
N ARG A 127 1.82 17.41 23.67
CA ARG A 127 1.34 17.48 25.04
C ARG A 127 -0.18 17.41 25.08
N LYS A 128 -0.71 16.89 26.19
CA LYS A 128 -2.16 16.79 26.38
C LYS A 128 -2.82 18.19 26.20
N GLY A 129 -3.77 18.24 25.27
CA GLY A 129 -4.52 19.47 24.94
C GLY A 129 -3.97 20.23 23.73
N GLU A 130 -2.83 19.84 23.18
CA GLU A 130 -2.31 20.40 21.92
C GLU A 130 -2.85 19.61 20.71
N THR A 131 -3.06 20.30 19.61
CA THR A 131 -3.50 19.68 18.35
C THR A 131 -2.29 19.14 17.59
N ILE A 132 -2.34 17.88 17.16
CA ILE A 132 -1.36 17.30 16.24
C ILE A 132 -1.62 17.88 14.85
N THR A 133 -0.59 18.43 14.24
CA THR A 133 -0.62 19.03 12.90
C THR A 133 0.41 18.37 12.01
N GLU A 134 0.30 18.58 10.71
CA GLU A 134 1.32 18.15 9.76
C GLU A 134 2.70 18.71 10.13
N VAL A 135 3.73 17.91 9.88
CA VAL A 135 5.12 18.24 10.12
C VAL A 135 5.89 18.32 8.81
N SER A 136 6.92 19.16 8.77
CA SER A 136 7.79 19.31 7.59
C SER A 136 8.85 18.20 7.47
N SER A 137 9.09 17.46 8.56
CA SER A 137 10.02 16.33 8.61
C SER A 137 9.52 15.29 9.60
N PHE A 138 9.80 14.02 9.32
CA PHE A 138 9.54 12.95 10.27
C PHE A 138 10.71 12.83 11.25
N ASP A 139 10.37 12.66 12.53
CA ASP A 139 11.29 12.48 13.63
C ASP A 139 11.04 11.11 14.28
N SER A 140 11.89 10.13 13.94
CA SER A 140 11.75 8.75 14.44
C SER A 140 11.94 8.63 15.94
N ASP A 141 12.63 9.59 16.57
CA ASP A 141 12.96 9.50 18.01
C ASP A 141 11.78 9.94 18.89
N ASN A 142 10.83 10.65 18.33
CA ASN A 142 9.62 11.15 18.99
C ASN A 142 8.32 10.45 18.52
N VAL A 143 8.43 9.30 17.88
CA VAL A 143 7.30 8.46 17.48
C VAL A 143 7.22 7.27 18.45
N VAL A 144 6.07 7.12 19.13
CA VAL A 144 5.91 6.16 20.25
C VAL A 144 5.57 4.74 19.75
N GLU A 145 5.08 4.60 18.52
CA GLU A 145 4.63 3.31 18.00
C GLU A 145 5.26 2.98 16.64
N LEU A 146 5.58 1.70 16.45
CA LEU A 146 6.12 1.16 15.20
C LEU A 146 4.96 0.84 14.24
N TYR A 147 4.71 1.75 13.34
CA TYR A 147 3.77 1.54 12.21
C TYR A 147 4.49 1.31 10.90
#